data_5b67849a98649fbacfef09c067c44371
#
_entry.id   5b67849a98649fbacfef09c067c44371
#
_cell.length_a   1.000
_cell.length_b   1.000
_cell.length_c   1.000
_cell.angle_alpha   90.00
_cell.angle_beta   90.00
_cell.angle_gamma   90.00
#
_symmetry.space_group_name_H-M   'P 1'
#
loop_
_entity.id
_entity.type
_entity.pdbx_description
1 polymer ?
#
loop_
_entity_poly.entity_id
_entity_poly.type
_entity_poly.pdbx_seq_one_letter_code
_entity_poly.pdbx_strand_id
1 'polypeptide(L)'
;MRWWKKLGLLVVAMALVACGNADVDAAKVASEGATAFESVNNFHFKLTVSEGEAAPLGDIIIIDADGDSIRPDKIQAKIKAKLAGAPIAVNINGVIIGADAWITPNPFNPTAFEKLEDTGGLETFSPAKGISDVLRGLKNPTFVEEAEIDGTATYHISGEVDAQSVSALTGGVAEAGTIKLDLWIGKDDKLLRQLVAVGRLVSTEKESIKRTLIVSKFNQTLTIEPPQ
;
A
#
# COMPACT_ATOMS: atom_id res chain seq x y z
N MET A 1 78.14 -29.31 2.32
CA MET A 1 77.28 -28.45 3.07
C MET A 1 76.07 -28.06 2.18
N ARG A 2 74.92 -28.74 2.32
CA ARG A 2 73.77 -28.54 1.51
C ARG A 2 72.60 -28.15 2.44
N TRP A 3 72.17 -26.89 2.38
CA TRP A 3 71.06 -26.32 3.16
C TRP A 3 69.77 -26.46 2.37
N TRP A 4 68.88 -27.32 2.83
CA TRP A 4 67.54 -27.45 2.28
C TRP A 4 66.61 -26.47 3.01
N LYS A 5 66.14 -25.46 2.28
CA LYS A 5 65.07 -24.61 2.70
C LYS A 5 63.74 -25.36 2.52
N LYS A 6 63.08 -25.67 3.64
CA LYS A 6 61.67 -26.16 3.64
C LYS A 6 60.74 -24.97 3.40
N LEU A 7 60.19 -24.96 2.22
CA LEU A 7 59.08 -24.03 1.90
C LEU A 7 57.76 -24.61 2.45
N GLY A 8 57.25 -24.06 3.54
CA GLY A 8 55.93 -24.42 4.08
C GLY A 8 54.83 -23.79 3.22
N LEU A 9 54.07 -24.65 2.58
CA LEU A 9 52.90 -24.26 1.80
C LEU A 9 51.74 -23.98 2.78
N LEU A 10 51.42 -22.70 3.01
CA LEU A 10 50.26 -22.27 3.82
C LEU A 10 49.03 -22.37 2.94
N VAL A 11 48.24 -23.44 3.09
CA VAL A 11 46.91 -23.56 2.45
C VAL A 11 45.94 -22.75 3.28
N VAL A 12 45.61 -21.56 2.80
CA VAL A 12 44.48 -20.76 3.32
C VAL A 12 43.18 -21.37 2.79
N ALA A 13 42.50 -22.14 3.63
CA ALA A 13 41.16 -22.62 3.36
C ALA A 13 40.20 -21.39 3.47
N MET A 14 39.83 -20.80 2.33
CA MET A 14 38.68 -19.89 2.27
C MET A 14 37.40 -20.71 2.52
N ALA A 15 36.90 -20.65 3.73
CA ALA A 15 35.54 -21.09 4.02
C ALA A 15 34.58 -20.12 3.29
N LEU A 16 34.04 -20.55 2.16
CA LEU A 16 32.87 -19.94 1.55
C LEU A 16 31.73 -20.18 2.52
N VAL A 17 31.42 -19.17 3.34
CA VAL A 17 30.14 -19.10 4.04
C VAL A 17 29.10 -18.88 2.96
N ALA A 18 28.57 -19.97 2.41
CA ALA A 18 27.31 -19.95 1.70
C ALA A 18 26.25 -19.56 2.75
N CYS A 19 25.90 -18.27 2.82
CA CYS A 19 24.65 -17.85 3.42
C CYS A 19 23.55 -18.57 2.63
N GLY A 20 23.10 -19.71 3.15
CA GLY A 20 21.90 -20.35 2.67
C GLY A 20 20.75 -19.35 2.86
N ASN A 21 20.24 -18.79 1.79
CA ASN A 21 18.91 -18.18 1.82
C ASN A 21 17.98 -19.31 2.28
N ALA A 22 17.52 -19.25 3.52
CA ALA A 22 16.38 -20.04 3.92
C ALA A 22 15.29 -19.75 2.88
N ASP A 23 14.77 -20.79 2.22
CA ASP A 23 13.68 -20.64 1.25
C ASP A 23 12.54 -19.91 1.95
N VAL A 24 12.38 -18.60 1.68
CA VAL A 24 11.31 -17.79 2.24
C VAL A 24 10.04 -18.18 1.49
N ASP A 25 9.10 -18.78 2.20
CA ASP A 25 7.79 -19.10 1.67
C ASP A 25 6.96 -17.82 1.52
N ALA A 26 6.93 -17.26 0.32
CA ALA A 26 6.22 -16.02 0.01
C ALA A 26 4.70 -16.13 0.26
N ALA A 27 4.11 -17.30 0.06
CA ALA A 27 2.68 -17.52 0.32
C ALA A 27 2.39 -17.46 1.82
N LYS A 28 3.28 -18.05 2.61
CA LYS A 28 3.18 -17.98 4.07
C LYS A 28 3.37 -16.54 4.56
N VAL A 29 4.36 -15.80 4.03
CA VAL A 29 4.59 -14.38 4.38
C VAL A 29 3.34 -13.55 4.10
N ALA A 30 2.72 -13.70 2.92
CA ALA A 30 1.48 -12.99 2.57
C ALA A 30 0.32 -13.35 3.51
N SER A 31 0.13 -14.64 3.81
CA SER A 31 -0.94 -15.11 4.71
C SER A 31 -0.76 -14.64 6.15
N GLU A 32 0.48 -14.70 6.67
CA GLU A 32 0.81 -14.17 8.00
C GLU A 32 0.60 -12.65 8.03
N GLY A 33 0.97 -11.94 6.95
CA GLY A 33 0.75 -10.50 6.79
C GLY A 33 -0.74 -10.14 6.82
N ALA A 34 -1.59 -10.89 6.13
CA ALA A 34 -3.03 -10.69 6.15
C ALA A 34 -3.59 -10.83 7.57
N THR A 35 -3.18 -11.90 8.27
CA THR A 35 -3.63 -12.19 9.64
C THR A 35 -3.15 -11.13 10.63
N ALA A 36 -1.88 -10.71 10.54
CA ALA A 36 -1.34 -9.65 11.38
C ALA A 36 -2.07 -8.33 11.17
N PHE A 37 -2.34 -7.99 9.89
CA PHE A 37 -3.02 -6.74 9.55
C PHE A 37 -4.47 -6.68 10.04
N GLU A 38 -5.14 -7.81 10.19
CA GLU A 38 -6.49 -7.86 10.77
C GLU A 38 -6.54 -7.42 12.23
N SER A 39 -5.45 -7.57 12.97
CA SER A 39 -5.33 -7.13 14.36
C SER A 39 -5.01 -5.63 14.52
N VAL A 40 -4.70 -4.94 13.41
CA VAL A 40 -4.41 -3.51 13.42
C VAL A 40 -5.70 -2.71 13.57
N ASN A 41 -5.81 -1.92 14.64
CA ASN A 41 -6.98 -1.07 14.89
C ASN A 41 -6.96 0.24 14.09
N ASN A 42 -5.77 0.83 13.95
CA ASN A 42 -5.58 2.05 13.17
C ASN A 42 -4.18 2.11 12.58
N PHE A 43 -4.04 2.88 11.52
CA PHE A 43 -2.78 3.12 10.84
C PHE A 43 -2.83 4.41 10.03
N HIS A 44 -1.65 4.95 9.76
CA HIS A 44 -1.45 6.04 8.82
C HIS A 44 -1.14 5.46 7.44
N PHE A 45 -1.69 6.06 6.39
CA PHE A 45 -1.44 5.66 5.01
C PHE A 45 -1.06 6.84 4.12
N LYS A 46 -0.27 6.56 3.10
CA LYS A 46 0.04 7.49 2.02
C LYS A 46 -0.08 6.77 0.69
N LEU A 47 -0.99 7.24 -0.15
CA LEU A 47 -1.19 6.77 -1.52
C LEU A 47 -0.59 7.77 -2.49
N THR A 48 0.14 7.28 -3.50
CA THR A 48 0.62 8.07 -4.64
C THR A 48 0.30 7.36 -5.94
N VAL A 49 -0.24 8.09 -6.91
CA VAL A 49 -0.50 7.61 -8.27
C VAL A 49 0.54 8.21 -9.22
N SER A 50 1.16 7.36 -10.04
CA SER A 50 2.18 7.73 -11.02
C SER A 50 2.10 6.86 -12.28
N GLU A 51 2.89 7.16 -13.29
CA GLU A 51 2.96 6.47 -14.59
C GLU A 51 1.63 6.47 -15.36
N GLY A 52 0.69 7.34 -14.95
CA GLY A 52 -0.64 7.49 -15.53
C GLY A 52 -1.53 8.36 -14.66
N GLU A 53 -2.80 8.43 -15.03
CA GLU A 53 -3.85 9.07 -14.22
C GLU A 53 -4.88 8.01 -13.82
N ALA A 54 -5.32 8.06 -12.56
CA ALA A 54 -6.41 7.22 -12.08
C ALA A 54 -7.72 7.58 -12.80
N ALA A 55 -8.63 6.62 -12.86
CA ALA A 55 -9.99 6.92 -13.29
C ALA A 55 -10.62 7.97 -12.35
N PRO A 56 -11.48 8.84 -12.88
CA PRO A 56 -12.18 9.81 -12.05
C PRO A 56 -13.06 9.12 -10.99
N LEU A 57 -13.02 9.64 -9.77
CA LEU A 57 -13.97 9.35 -8.72
C LEU A 57 -14.92 10.57 -8.61
N GLY A 58 -16.11 10.44 -9.17
CA GLY A 58 -16.93 11.62 -9.46
C GLY A 58 -16.21 12.61 -10.38
N ASP A 59 -16.06 13.85 -9.95
CA ASP A 59 -15.44 14.92 -10.71
C ASP A 59 -13.93 15.09 -10.41
N ILE A 60 -13.32 14.19 -9.65
CA ILE A 60 -11.92 14.31 -9.26
C ILE A 60 -11.08 13.11 -9.69
N ILE A 61 -9.81 13.37 -10.01
CA ILE A 61 -8.78 12.38 -10.31
C ILE A 61 -7.74 12.46 -9.20
N ILE A 62 -7.63 11.40 -8.39
CA ILE A 62 -6.70 11.37 -7.25
C ILE A 62 -5.26 11.29 -7.77
N ILE A 63 -4.39 12.16 -7.27
CA ILE A 63 -2.95 12.16 -7.50
C ILE A 63 -2.24 11.53 -6.30
N ASP A 64 -2.55 12.02 -5.09
CA ASP A 64 -2.05 11.47 -3.84
C ASP A 64 -3.09 11.65 -2.72
N ALA A 65 -2.97 10.82 -1.68
CA ALA A 65 -3.73 10.94 -0.46
C ALA A 65 -2.83 10.59 0.73
N ASP A 66 -2.97 11.34 1.81
CA ASP A 66 -2.21 11.19 3.05
C ASP A 66 -3.20 11.25 4.21
N GLY A 67 -3.31 10.19 5.00
CA GLY A 67 -4.38 10.12 5.98
C GLY A 67 -4.25 9.00 6.99
N ASP A 68 -5.29 8.88 7.80
CA ASP A 68 -5.40 7.89 8.87
C ASP A 68 -6.68 7.08 8.70
N SER A 69 -6.60 5.80 9.05
CA SER A 69 -7.73 4.89 9.09
C SER A 69 -7.88 4.28 10.46
N ILE A 70 -9.10 4.25 11.00
CA ILE A 70 -9.48 3.56 12.25
C ILE A 70 -10.56 2.55 11.91
N ARG A 71 -10.37 1.29 12.29
CA ARG A 71 -11.41 0.27 12.12
C ARG A 71 -12.67 0.59 12.94
N PRO A 72 -13.84 0.18 12.45
CA PRO A 72 -14.04 -0.53 11.19
C PRO A 72 -14.07 0.38 9.95
N ASP A 73 -14.45 1.66 10.07
CA ASP A 73 -14.97 2.46 8.99
C ASP A 73 -14.71 3.97 9.13
N LYS A 74 -13.68 4.38 9.89
CA LYS A 74 -13.32 5.78 10.01
C LYS A 74 -12.05 6.08 9.24
N ILE A 75 -12.09 7.15 8.45
CA ILE A 75 -10.98 7.62 7.63
C ILE A 75 -10.96 9.14 7.66
N GLN A 76 -9.78 9.72 7.78
CA GLN A 76 -9.52 11.11 7.47
C GLN A 76 -8.33 11.21 6.53
N ALA A 77 -8.41 12.07 5.52
CA ALA A 77 -7.31 12.21 4.57
C ALA A 77 -7.23 13.62 3.99
N LYS A 78 -6.00 14.02 3.65
CA LYS A 78 -5.70 15.11 2.74
C LYS A 78 -5.47 14.52 1.37
N ILE A 79 -6.25 14.94 0.40
CA ILE A 79 -6.24 14.42 -0.96
C ILE A 79 -5.77 15.51 -1.90
N LYS A 80 -4.75 15.25 -2.68
CA LYS A 80 -4.41 16.04 -3.84
C LYS A 80 -5.03 15.43 -5.07
N ALA A 81 -5.84 16.19 -5.76
CA ALA A 81 -6.59 15.73 -6.92
C ALA A 81 -6.53 16.74 -8.06
N LYS A 82 -6.83 16.28 -9.28
CA LYS A 82 -7.21 17.15 -10.39
C LYS A 82 -8.71 17.13 -10.55
N LEU A 83 -9.27 18.23 -11.02
CA LEU A 83 -10.64 18.23 -11.52
C LEU A 83 -10.68 17.53 -12.89
N ALA A 84 -11.64 16.64 -13.08
CA ALA A 84 -11.83 15.94 -14.34
C ALA A 84 -12.07 16.96 -15.48
N GLY A 85 -11.27 16.83 -16.54
CA GLY A 85 -11.34 17.76 -17.69
C GLY A 85 -10.63 19.10 -17.49
N ALA A 86 -9.96 19.36 -16.36
CA ALA A 86 -9.21 20.59 -16.12
C ALA A 86 -7.78 20.30 -15.62
N PRO A 87 -6.76 21.06 -16.05
CA PRO A 87 -5.37 20.86 -15.61
C PRO A 87 -5.09 21.48 -14.23
N ILE A 88 -6.09 21.61 -13.38
CA ILE A 88 -6.00 22.29 -12.08
C ILE A 88 -5.91 21.24 -10.99
N ALA A 89 -4.83 21.25 -10.22
CA ALA A 89 -4.69 20.47 -9.01
C ALA A 89 -5.29 21.22 -7.82
N VAL A 90 -6.06 20.50 -7.01
CA VAL A 90 -6.70 21.02 -5.78
C VAL A 90 -6.35 20.13 -4.60
N ASN A 91 -6.38 20.70 -3.39
CA ASN A 91 -6.27 19.95 -2.15
C ASN A 91 -7.66 19.90 -1.50
N ILE A 92 -8.08 18.71 -1.13
CA ILE A 92 -9.37 18.41 -0.51
C ILE A 92 -9.08 17.69 0.80
N ASN A 93 -9.72 18.10 1.90
CA ASN A 93 -9.76 17.28 3.09
C ASN A 93 -11.05 16.44 3.07
N GLY A 94 -10.93 15.17 3.44
CA GLY A 94 -12.05 14.25 3.51
C GLY A 94 -12.10 13.55 4.86
N VAL A 95 -13.32 13.33 5.36
CA VAL A 95 -13.59 12.50 6.54
C VAL A 95 -14.72 11.55 6.19
N ILE A 96 -14.55 10.27 6.49
CA ILE A 96 -15.56 9.22 6.34
C ILE A 96 -15.76 8.57 7.70
N ILE A 97 -17.00 8.40 8.13
CA ILE A 97 -17.38 7.71 9.36
C ILE A 97 -18.64 6.87 9.06
N GLY A 98 -18.48 5.57 8.95
CA GLY A 98 -19.56 4.69 8.52
C GLY A 98 -20.07 5.05 7.12
N ALA A 99 -21.36 5.35 7.00
CA ALA A 99 -21.99 5.75 5.74
C ALA A 99 -21.89 7.26 5.46
N ASP A 100 -21.40 8.04 6.40
CA ASP A 100 -21.34 9.50 6.28
C ASP A 100 -19.97 9.94 5.77
N ALA A 101 -19.95 10.88 4.82
CA ALA A 101 -18.72 11.48 4.30
C ALA A 101 -18.84 13.02 4.29
N TRP A 102 -17.72 13.66 4.58
CA TRP A 102 -17.56 15.12 4.54
C TRP A 102 -16.33 15.46 3.73
N ILE A 103 -16.42 16.51 2.95
CA ILE A 103 -15.27 17.05 2.19
C ILE A 103 -15.19 18.56 2.36
N THR A 104 -14.01 19.12 2.06
CA THR A 104 -13.86 20.57 1.88
C THR A 104 -13.98 20.89 0.38
N PRO A 105 -15.15 21.36 -0.10
CA PRO A 105 -15.36 21.57 -1.55
C PRO A 105 -14.58 22.76 -2.08
N ASN A 106 -14.25 23.72 -1.20
CA ASN A 106 -13.49 24.91 -1.56
C ASN A 106 -12.01 24.74 -1.14
N PRO A 107 -11.08 24.58 -2.08
CA PRO A 107 -9.66 24.40 -1.77
C PRO A 107 -9.01 25.64 -1.10
N PHE A 108 -9.65 26.80 -1.19
CA PHE A 108 -9.22 28.04 -0.51
C PHE A 108 -9.76 28.16 0.92
N ASN A 109 -10.69 27.29 1.32
CA ASN A 109 -11.21 27.19 2.68
C ASN A 109 -11.15 25.74 3.20
N PRO A 110 -9.96 25.27 3.60
CA PRO A 110 -9.74 23.85 3.94
C PRO A 110 -10.36 23.43 5.28
N THR A 111 -11.04 24.32 5.98
CA THR A 111 -11.77 24.02 7.24
C THR A 111 -13.27 24.01 7.09
N ALA A 112 -13.80 24.46 5.96
CA ALA A 112 -15.24 24.44 5.70
C ALA A 112 -15.64 23.08 5.11
N PHE A 113 -16.01 22.16 5.97
CA PHE A 113 -16.52 20.85 5.56
C PHE A 113 -18.00 20.91 5.19
N GLU A 114 -18.36 20.16 4.16
CA GLU A 114 -19.72 19.93 3.77
C GLU A 114 -19.99 18.42 3.76
N LYS A 115 -21.13 18.02 4.32
CA LYS A 115 -21.58 16.63 4.29
C LYS A 115 -22.04 16.30 2.87
N LEU A 116 -21.58 15.19 2.32
CA LEU A 116 -22.06 14.70 1.04
C LEU A 116 -23.41 14.02 1.20
N GLU A 117 -24.39 14.40 0.39
CA GLU A 117 -25.69 13.73 0.31
C GLU A 117 -25.58 12.41 -0.47
N ASP A 118 -24.75 12.39 -1.52
CA ASP A 118 -24.36 11.19 -2.28
C ASP A 118 -22.85 11.00 -2.15
N THR A 119 -22.47 9.91 -1.54
CA THR A 119 -21.06 9.59 -1.31
C THR A 119 -20.36 9.03 -2.54
N GLY A 120 -21.11 8.69 -3.61
CA GLY A 120 -20.56 8.16 -4.86
C GLY A 120 -19.78 6.85 -4.69
N GLY A 121 -20.09 6.07 -3.64
CA GLY A 121 -19.41 4.80 -3.32
C GLY A 121 -18.28 4.93 -2.29
N LEU A 122 -17.99 6.14 -1.77
CA LEU A 122 -16.96 6.33 -0.73
C LEU A 122 -17.21 5.50 0.54
N GLU A 123 -18.48 5.17 0.84
CA GLU A 123 -18.86 4.28 1.95
C GLU A 123 -18.32 2.85 1.79
N THR A 124 -17.96 2.45 0.57
CA THR A 124 -17.34 1.14 0.29
C THR A 124 -15.83 1.17 0.47
N PHE A 125 -15.24 2.35 0.59
CA PHE A 125 -13.81 2.52 0.76
C PHE A 125 -13.37 2.09 2.16
N SER A 126 -12.63 0.99 2.21
CA SER A 126 -12.15 0.40 3.47
C SER A 126 -10.69 -0.04 3.33
N PRO A 127 -9.73 0.86 3.58
CA PRO A 127 -8.31 0.57 3.44
C PRO A 127 -7.87 -0.65 4.27
N ALA A 128 -8.38 -0.76 5.48
CA ALA A 128 -8.04 -1.86 6.38
C ALA A 128 -8.50 -3.23 5.85
N LYS A 129 -9.72 -3.30 5.31
CA LYS A 129 -10.23 -4.52 4.66
C LYS A 129 -9.50 -4.78 3.35
N GLY A 130 -9.34 -3.75 2.53
CA GLY A 130 -8.71 -3.88 1.20
C GLY A 130 -7.28 -4.39 1.27
N ILE A 131 -6.48 -3.95 2.23
CA ILE A 131 -5.11 -4.47 2.44
C ILE A 131 -5.16 -5.96 2.79
N SER A 132 -6.04 -6.37 3.70
CA SER A 132 -6.18 -7.79 4.08
C SER A 132 -6.65 -8.66 2.91
N ASP A 133 -7.60 -8.16 2.11
CA ASP A 133 -8.11 -8.86 0.92
C ASP A 133 -7.02 -9.03 -0.15
N VAL A 134 -6.21 -8.00 -0.39
CA VAL A 134 -5.08 -8.05 -1.32
C VAL A 134 -4.05 -9.09 -0.89
N LEU A 135 -3.66 -9.10 0.39
CA LEU A 135 -2.69 -10.05 0.92
C LEU A 135 -3.20 -11.51 0.83
N ARG A 136 -4.50 -11.75 1.06
CA ARG A 136 -5.12 -13.07 0.91
C ARG A 136 -5.32 -13.49 -0.53
N GLY A 137 -5.65 -12.53 -1.38
CA GLY A 137 -5.90 -12.76 -2.80
C GLY A 137 -4.65 -12.88 -3.66
N LEU A 138 -3.45 -12.76 -3.07
CA LEU A 138 -2.19 -12.79 -3.82
C LEU A 138 -1.99 -14.14 -4.50
N LYS A 139 -1.86 -14.11 -5.82
CA LYS A 139 -1.62 -15.25 -6.69
C LYS A 139 -0.16 -15.34 -7.08
N ASN A 140 0.34 -16.57 -7.22
CA ASN A 140 1.73 -16.83 -7.64
C ASN A 140 2.77 -16.02 -6.85
N PRO A 141 2.68 -15.98 -5.50
CA PRO A 141 3.62 -15.19 -4.72
C PRO A 141 5.04 -15.73 -4.86
N THR A 142 5.99 -14.84 -5.08
CA THR A 142 7.41 -15.15 -5.16
C THR A 142 8.20 -14.24 -4.23
N PHE A 143 9.18 -14.80 -3.53
CA PHE A 143 10.13 -14.01 -2.77
C PHE A 143 11.12 -13.35 -3.73
N VAL A 144 11.33 -12.04 -3.57
CA VAL A 144 12.26 -11.27 -4.38
C VAL A 144 13.57 -11.07 -3.62
N GLU A 145 13.51 -10.44 -2.46
CA GLU A 145 14.69 -10.13 -1.65
C GLU A 145 14.28 -9.74 -0.21
N GLU A 146 15.26 -9.61 0.65
CA GLU A 146 15.14 -8.88 1.90
C GLU A 146 15.46 -7.41 1.67
N ALA A 147 14.63 -6.53 2.22
CA ALA A 147 14.76 -5.08 2.06
C ALA A 147 14.53 -4.36 3.39
N GLU A 148 14.75 -3.06 3.40
CA GLU A 148 14.44 -2.19 4.53
C GLU A 148 13.52 -1.06 4.07
N ILE A 149 12.43 -0.84 4.80
CA ILE A 149 11.51 0.27 4.62
C ILE A 149 11.44 1.08 5.91
N ASP A 150 11.85 2.33 5.87
CA ASP A 150 11.86 3.25 7.01
C ASP A 150 12.48 2.63 8.28
N GLY A 151 13.65 1.97 8.15
CA GLY A 151 14.36 1.32 9.25
C GLY A 151 13.77 -0.01 9.71
N THR A 152 12.76 -0.54 9.03
CA THR A 152 12.15 -1.84 9.32
C THR A 152 12.63 -2.88 8.32
N ALA A 153 13.22 -3.98 8.80
CA ALA A 153 13.57 -5.12 7.96
C ALA A 153 12.30 -5.80 7.42
N THR A 154 12.24 -6.01 6.12
CA THR A 154 11.08 -6.54 5.41
C THR A 154 11.44 -7.70 4.49
N TYR A 155 10.45 -8.53 4.18
CA TYR A 155 10.44 -9.38 3.01
C TYR A 155 9.78 -8.66 1.85
N HIS A 156 10.47 -8.51 0.72
CA HIS A 156 9.87 -8.09 -0.53
C HIS A 156 9.37 -9.34 -1.26
N ILE A 157 8.08 -9.40 -1.47
CA ILE A 157 7.42 -10.45 -2.24
C ILE A 157 6.67 -9.82 -3.41
N SER A 158 6.61 -10.51 -4.54
CA SER A 158 5.83 -10.10 -5.70
C SER A 158 4.76 -11.12 -6.01
N GLY A 159 3.72 -10.71 -6.74
CA GLY A 159 2.65 -11.58 -7.17
C GLY A 159 1.60 -10.82 -7.98
N GLU A 160 0.43 -11.40 -8.11
CA GLU A 160 -0.68 -10.82 -8.87
C GLU A 160 -1.99 -10.97 -8.08
N VAL A 161 -2.92 -10.05 -8.30
CA VAL A 161 -4.30 -10.16 -7.81
C VAL A 161 -5.28 -9.85 -8.92
N ASP A 162 -6.50 -10.36 -8.79
CA ASP A 162 -7.60 -9.87 -9.63
C ASP A 162 -7.89 -8.40 -9.27
N ALA A 163 -8.13 -7.57 -10.27
CA ALA A 163 -8.41 -6.14 -10.05
C ALA A 163 -9.58 -5.93 -9.07
N GLN A 164 -10.57 -6.82 -9.07
CA GLN A 164 -11.68 -6.76 -8.11
C GLN A 164 -11.26 -6.93 -6.65
N SER A 165 -10.13 -7.60 -6.38
CA SER A 165 -9.60 -7.75 -5.00
C SER A 165 -9.12 -6.42 -4.40
N VAL A 166 -8.86 -5.41 -5.22
CA VAL A 166 -8.47 -4.07 -4.76
C VAL A 166 -9.66 -3.11 -4.65
N SER A 167 -10.89 -3.56 -4.93
CA SER A 167 -12.08 -2.71 -4.98
C SER A 167 -12.32 -1.92 -3.69
N ALA A 168 -12.09 -2.52 -2.52
CA ALA A 168 -12.19 -1.85 -1.23
C ALA A 168 -11.13 -0.74 -1.02
N LEU A 169 -10.04 -0.74 -1.81
CA LEU A 169 -9.02 0.31 -1.82
C LEU A 169 -9.30 1.42 -2.86
N THR A 170 -10.34 1.28 -3.66
CA THR A 170 -10.62 2.15 -4.80
C THR A 170 -12.06 2.66 -4.84
N GLY A 171 -12.82 2.51 -3.74
CA GLY A 171 -14.23 2.92 -3.69
C GLY A 171 -15.13 2.10 -4.62
N GLY A 172 -14.82 0.82 -4.81
CA GLY A 172 -15.61 -0.09 -5.65
C GLY A 172 -15.32 -0.02 -7.15
N VAL A 173 -14.43 0.87 -7.59
CA VAL A 173 -14.10 1.06 -9.01
C VAL A 173 -13.02 0.06 -9.43
N ALA A 174 -13.44 -1.09 -9.96
CA ALA A 174 -12.53 -2.03 -10.60
C ALA A 174 -13.29 -2.91 -11.61
N GLU A 175 -12.78 -2.99 -12.83
CA GLU A 175 -13.23 -3.93 -13.86
C GLU A 175 -12.46 -5.25 -13.74
N ALA A 176 -12.79 -6.23 -14.59
CA ALA A 176 -12.03 -7.46 -14.66
C ALA A 176 -10.63 -7.20 -15.22
N GLY A 177 -9.62 -7.79 -14.58
CA GLY A 177 -8.22 -7.64 -14.99
C GLY A 177 -7.28 -8.20 -13.94
N THR A 178 -5.99 -8.13 -14.22
CA THR A 178 -4.92 -8.57 -13.30
C THR A 178 -4.03 -7.38 -12.96
N ILE A 179 -3.74 -7.22 -11.69
CA ILE A 179 -2.84 -6.20 -11.15
C ILE A 179 -1.57 -6.90 -10.64
N LYS A 180 -0.42 -6.43 -11.06
CA LYS A 180 0.87 -6.87 -10.53
C LYS A 180 1.16 -6.14 -9.24
N LEU A 181 1.65 -6.87 -8.25
CA LEU A 181 1.94 -6.35 -6.92
C LEU A 181 3.37 -6.63 -6.50
N ASP A 182 3.95 -5.65 -5.85
CA ASP A 182 5.13 -5.76 -5.01
C ASP A 182 4.77 -5.35 -3.60
N LEU A 183 5.12 -6.18 -2.61
CA LEU A 183 4.72 -6.04 -1.21
C LEU A 183 5.94 -6.13 -0.31
N TRP A 184 6.08 -5.19 0.63
CA TRP A 184 7.11 -5.20 1.67
C TRP A 184 6.46 -5.43 3.03
N ILE A 185 6.71 -6.61 3.60
CA ILE A 185 6.08 -7.09 4.83
C ILE A 185 7.16 -7.21 5.91
N GLY A 186 6.94 -6.58 7.05
CA GLY A 186 7.85 -6.60 8.20
C GLY A 186 8.21 -8.02 8.63
N LYS A 187 9.50 -8.29 8.84
CA LYS A 187 9.97 -9.63 9.22
C LYS A 187 9.47 -10.06 10.60
N ASP A 188 9.42 -9.13 11.55
CA ASP A 188 9.11 -9.41 12.94
C ASP A 188 7.60 -9.37 13.19
N ASP A 189 6.94 -8.28 12.83
CA ASP A 189 5.54 -8.01 13.14
C ASP A 189 4.56 -8.42 12.03
N LYS A 190 5.06 -8.85 10.86
CA LYS A 190 4.31 -9.26 9.68
C LYS A 190 3.39 -8.18 9.10
N LEU A 191 3.57 -6.91 9.49
CA LEU A 191 2.74 -5.83 9.00
C LEU A 191 3.23 -5.33 7.64
N LEU A 192 2.29 -5.06 6.72
CA LEU A 192 2.59 -4.43 5.44
C LEU A 192 3.16 -3.02 5.68
N ARG A 193 4.29 -2.71 5.04
CA ARG A 193 4.92 -1.38 5.05
C ARG A 193 4.67 -0.65 3.75
N GLN A 194 4.76 -1.35 2.65
CA GLN A 194 4.57 -0.78 1.32
C GLN A 194 3.90 -1.79 0.40
N LEU A 195 3.04 -1.28 -0.46
CA LEU A 195 2.45 -1.98 -1.58
C LEU A 195 2.64 -1.13 -2.83
N VAL A 196 3.11 -1.74 -3.89
CA VAL A 196 3.16 -1.15 -5.23
C VAL A 196 2.28 -1.98 -6.14
N ALA A 197 1.26 -1.34 -6.72
CA ALA A 197 0.36 -1.96 -7.68
C ALA A 197 0.57 -1.37 -9.07
N VAL A 198 0.80 -2.22 -10.06
CA VAL A 198 0.96 -1.83 -11.46
C VAL A 198 -0.11 -2.54 -12.30
N GLY A 199 -0.88 -1.75 -13.03
CA GLY A 199 -1.97 -2.23 -13.87
C GLY A 199 -3.21 -1.34 -13.77
N ARG A 200 -4.03 -1.39 -14.81
CA ARG A 200 -5.27 -0.63 -14.88
C ARG A 200 -6.38 -1.27 -14.06
N LEU A 201 -7.18 -0.47 -13.41
CA LEU A 201 -8.40 -0.90 -12.71
C LEU A 201 -9.61 -0.83 -13.63
N VAL A 202 -9.61 0.10 -14.58
CA VAL A 202 -10.66 0.29 -15.58
C VAL A 202 -10.05 0.50 -16.97
N SER A 203 -10.83 0.26 -18.00
CA SER A 203 -10.38 0.30 -19.41
C SER A 203 -9.84 1.65 -19.87
N THR A 204 -10.22 2.75 -19.19
CA THR A 204 -9.75 4.11 -19.51
C THR A 204 -8.36 4.42 -18.95
N GLU A 205 -7.85 3.63 -18.03
CA GLU A 205 -6.51 3.80 -17.46
C GLU A 205 -5.42 3.18 -18.35
N LYS A 206 -4.18 3.64 -18.17
CA LYS A 206 -3.02 3.03 -18.81
C LYS A 206 -2.62 1.73 -18.08
N GLU A 207 -2.14 0.74 -18.82
CA GLU A 207 -1.59 -0.50 -18.26
C GLU A 207 -0.38 -0.26 -17.33
N SER A 208 0.35 0.82 -17.56
CA SER A 208 1.54 1.18 -16.79
C SER A 208 1.24 1.96 -15.50
N ILE A 209 -0.03 2.31 -15.25
CA ILE A 209 -0.37 3.11 -14.07
C ILE A 209 0.12 2.43 -12.81
N LYS A 210 0.75 3.20 -11.95
CA LYS A 210 1.39 2.73 -10.71
C LYS A 210 0.76 3.41 -9.51
N ARG A 211 0.34 2.62 -8.54
CA ARG A 211 -0.16 3.06 -7.26
C ARG A 211 0.76 2.57 -6.16
N THR A 212 1.31 3.49 -5.40
CA THR A 212 2.17 3.16 -4.25
C THR A 212 1.42 3.52 -2.97
N LEU A 213 1.21 2.53 -2.12
CA LEU A 213 0.62 2.69 -0.79
C LEU A 213 1.70 2.41 0.26
N ILE A 214 1.98 3.39 1.12
CA ILE A 214 2.84 3.24 2.30
C ILE A 214 1.95 3.18 3.52
N VAL A 215 2.24 2.29 4.46
CA VAL A 215 1.47 2.09 5.68
C VAL A 215 2.40 2.16 6.89
N SER A 216 2.02 2.95 7.87
CA SER A 216 2.87 3.24 9.04
C SER A 216 2.05 3.59 10.27
N LYS A 217 2.71 3.89 11.39
CA LYS A 217 2.10 4.40 12.63
C LYS A 217 0.92 3.55 13.12
N PHE A 218 1.14 2.24 13.22
CA PHE A 218 0.11 1.28 13.63
C PHE A 218 -0.29 1.45 15.10
N ASN A 219 -1.58 1.28 15.38
CA ASN A 219 -2.16 1.21 16.73
C ASN A 219 -1.79 2.39 17.65
N GLN A 220 -1.68 3.59 17.09
CA GLN A 220 -1.44 4.79 17.87
C GLN A 220 -2.74 5.35 18.47
N THR A 221 -2.61 6.18 19.51
CA THR A 221 -3.75 6.91 20.03
C THR A 221 -4.20 7.93 18.99
N LEU A 222 -5.37 7.69 18.41
CA LEU A 222 -5.95 8.49 17.33
C LEU A 222 -7.46 8.56 17.47
N THR A 223 -8.05 9.71 17.18
CA THR A 223 -9.51 9.90 17.13
C THR A 223 -9.89 10.57 15.84
N ILE A 224 -10.91 10.05 15.16
CA ILE A 224 -11.54 10.66 13.98
C ILE A 224 -12.98 10.95 14.37
N GLU A 225 -13.37 12.22 14.30
CA GLU A 225 -14.71 12.72 14.64
C GLU A 225 -15.32 13.47 13.45
N PRO A 226 -16.66 13.58 13.39
CA PRO A 226 -17.31 14.44 12.39
C PRO A 226 -16.75 15.86 12.48
N PRO A 227 -16.45 16.50 11.36
CA PRO A 227 -16.01 17.90 11.36
C PRO A 227 -17.14 18.82 11.83
N GLN A 228 -16.77 19.91 12.51
CA GLN A 228 -17.71 20.93 13.02
C GLN A 228 -18.04 21.96 11.95
#